data_0fbe653c86e10bd3626fe513e4c505e2
#
_entry.id   0fbe653c86e10bd3626fe513e4c505e2
#
_cell.length_a   1.000
_cell.length_b   1.000
_cell.length_c   1.000
_cell.angle_alpha   90.00
_cell.angle_beta   90.00
_cell.angle_gamma   90.00
#
_symmetry.space_group_name_H-M   'P 1'
#
loop_
_entity.id
_entity.type
_entity.pdbx_description
1 polymer ?
#
loop_
_entity_poly.entity_id
_entity_poly.type
_entity_poly.pdbx_seq_one_letter_code
_entity_poly.pdbx_strand_id
1 'polypeptide(L)'
;IYYYMGDYTNAQKELTDASNQGSTEALLVLGMVYGAQSDYANARAMYQQYINQKLDDTSGNQTQTAAQGYNGLAVCDMAEGNYDSALENISSGISIASDDEMQSLLFNEIVAYEKKLDFSTAQEKAVSYVGMYPEDEEAAKELDFLKSRTGSNE
;
A
#
# COMPACT_ATOMS: atom_id res chain seq x y z
N ILE A 1 -2.07 17.90 8.24
CA ILE A 1 -2.14 18.09 9.71
C ILE A 1 -3.40 17.44 10.28
N TYR A 2 -4.62 17.75 9.79
CA TYR A 2 -5.88 17.19 10.31
C TYR A 2 -5.97 15.66 10.25
N TYR A 3 -5.45 15.03 9.21
CA TYR A 3 -5.42 13.57 9.10
C TYR A 3 -4.68 12.93 10.30
N TYR A 4 -3.50 13.45 10.65
CA TYR A 4 -2.72 12.94 11.78
C TYR A 4 -3.35 13.22 13.15
N MET A 5 -4.26 14.18 13.23
CA MET A 5 -5.02 14.50 14.43
C MET A 5 -6.32 13.72 14.55
N GLY A 6 -6.66 12.89 13.55
CA GLY A 6 -7.92 12.16 13.48
C GLY A 6 -9.13 13.02 13.14
N ASP A 7 -8.91 14.27 12.72
CA ASP A 7 -9.99 15.17 12.25
C ASP A 7 -10.23 14.92 10.75
N TYR A 8 -10.89 13.82 10.47
CA TYR A 8 -11.11 13.38 9.09
C TYR A 8 -12.04 14.32 8.30
N THR A 9 -12.98 14.99 8.96
CA THR A 9 -13.93 15.91 8.29
C THR A 9 -13.20 17.11 7.69
N ASN A 10 -12.34 17.76 8.47
CA ASN A 10 -11.56 18.88 7.98
C ASN A 10 -10.48 18.43 6.97
N ALA A 11 -9.88 17.26 7.20
CA ALA A 11 -8.94 16.69 6.25
C ALA A 11 -9.60 16.44 4.87
N GLN A 12 -10.77 15.83 4.84
CA GLN A 12 -11.52 15.60 3.60
C GLN A 12 -11.85 16.89 2.86
N LYS A 13 -12.29 17.92 3.57
CA LYS A 13 -12.62 19.21 2.95
C LYS A 13 -11.40 19.84 2.29
N GLU A 14 -10.30 20.00 3.04
CA GLU A 14 -9.08 20.64 2.51
C GLU A 14 -8.47 19.83 1.34
N LEU A 15 -8.46 18.50 1.45
CA LEU A 15 -7.92 17.64 0.40
C LEU A 15 -8.82 17.62 -0.84
N THR A 16 -10.15 17.69 -0.68
CA THR A 16 -11.08 17.85 -1.81
C THR A 16 -10.85 19.16 -2.53
N ASP A 17 -10.67 20.26 -1.80
CA ASP A 17 -10.38 21.55 -2.39
C ASP A 17 -9.02 21.52 -3.13
N ALA A 18 -7.99 20.89 -2.56
CA ALA A 18 -6.69 20.75 -3.20
C ALA A 18 -6.75 19.87 -4.46
N SER A 19 -7.48 18.76 -4.42
CA SER A 19 -7.69 17.88 -5.58
C SER A 19 -8.42 18.61 -6.72
N ASN A 20 -9.43 19.42 -6.40
CA ASN A 20 -10.15 20.25 -7.37
C ASN A 20 -9.26 21.35 -7.99
N GLN A 21 -8.19 21.73 -7.31
CA GLN A 21 -7.15 22.64 -7.80
C GLN A 21 -6.04 21.94 -8.57
N GLY A 22 -6.16 20.62 -8.80
CA GLY A 22 -5.26 19.82 -9.62
C GLY A 22 -4.14 19.12 -8.84
N SER A 23 -4.22 19.04 -7.52
CA SER A 23 -3.25 18.26 -6.73
C SER A 23 -3.54 16.76 -6.82
N THR A 24 -2.71 16.03 -7.55
CA THR A 24 -2.79 14.56 -7.63
C THR A 24 -2.48 13.90 -6.28
N GLU A 25 -1.54 14.44 -5.53
CA GLU A 25 -1.18 13.94 -4.21
C GLU A 25 -2.34 14.03 -3.21
N ALA A 26 -3.23 15.02 -3.36
CA ALA A 26 -4.42 15.14 -2.54
C ALA A 26 -5.37 13.94 -2.71
N LEU A 27 -5.44 13.33 -3.90
CA LEU A 27 -6.22 12.12 -4.15
C LEU A 27 -5.67 10.92 -3.36
N LEU A 28 -4.34 10.77 -3.32
CA LEU A 28 -3.71 9.70 -2.54
C LEU A 28 -4.07 9.81 -1.05
N VAL A 29 -3.92 11.02 -0.49
CA VAL A 29 -4.23 11.26 0.93
C VAL A 29 -5.73 11.16 1.22
N LEU A 30 -6.61 11.58 0.30
CA LEU A 30 -8.06 11.36 0.41
C LEU A 30 -8.39 9.85 0.48
N GLY A 31 -7.76 9.03 -0.37
CA GLY A 31 -7.90 7.58 -0.31
C GLY A 31 -7.52 7.03 1.08
N MET A 32 -6.42 7.50 1.65
CA MET A 32 -6.00 7.12 3.01
C MET A 32 -7.01 7.57 4.08
N VAL A 33 -7.56 8.77 3.97
CA VAL A 33 -8.58 9.30 4.91
C VAL A 33 -9.85 8.46 4.86
N TYR A 34 -10.35 8.14 3.67
CA TYR A 34 -11.52 7.27 3.51
C TYR A 34 -11.24 5.85 4.02
N GLY A 35 -10.06 5.29 3.73
CA GLY A 35 -9.63 3.97 4.22
C GLY A 35 -9.59 3.91 5.75
N ALA A 36 -9.08 4.95 6.40
CA ALA A 36 -9.04 5.06 7.87
C ALA A 36 -10.45 5.08 8.51
N GLN A 37 -11.46 5.52 7.75
CA GLN A 37 -12.87 5.50 8.13
C GLN A 37 -13.58 4.20 7.70
N SER A 38 -12.86 3.25 7.14
CA SER A 38 -13.40 2.01 6.55
C SER A 38 -14.37 2.26 5.36
N ASP A 39 -14.31 3.45 4.76
CA ASP A 39 -15.05 3.78 3.55
C ASP A 39 -14.23 3.36 2.31
N TYR A 40 -14.13 2.04 2.12
CA TYR A 40 -13.29 1.47 1.07
C TYR A 40 -13.80 1.79 -0.34
N ALA A 41 -15.10 2.06 -0.52
CA ALA A 41 -15.66 2.45 -1.81
C ALA A 41 -15.10 3.80 -2.27
N ASN A 42 -15.15 4.81 -1.41
CA ASN A 42 -14.58 6.12 -1.71
C ASN A 42 -13.04 6.09 -1.75
N ALA A 43 -12.40 5.32 -0.87
CA ALA A 43 -10.96 5.13 -0.90
C ALA A 43 -10.48 4.60 -2.26
N ARG A 44 -11.12 3.55 -2.79
CA ARG A 44 -10.81 2.99 -4.13
C ARG A 44 -11.00 4.00 -5.23
N ALA A 45 -12.08 4.80 -5.19
CA ALA A 45 -12.33 5.83 -6.20
C ALA A 45 -11.20 6.86 -6.24
N MET A 46 -10.69 7.28 -5.08
CA MET A 46 -9.58 8.24 -4.99
C MET A 46 -8.26 7.63 -5.49
N TYR A 47 -7.94 6.40 -5.06
CA TYR A 47 -6.74 5.71 -5.54
C TYR A 47 -6.78 5.46 -7.06
N GLN A 48 -7.93 5.10 -7.62
CA GLN A 48 -8.06 4.91 -9.06
C GLN A 48 -7.87 6.23 -9.83
N GLN A 49 -8.40 7.34 -9.33
CA GLN A 49 -8.17 8.65 -9.93
C GLN A 49 -6.68 9.05 -9.85
N TYR A 50 -6.03 8.80 -8.71
CA TYR A 50 -4.58 9.01 -8.55
C TYR A 50 -3.79 8.21 -9.57
N ILE A 51 -4.07 6.91 -9.71
CA ILE A 51 -3.40 6.03 -10.67
C ILE A 51 -3.57 6.57 -12.09
N ASN A 52 -4.78 6.90 -12.50
CA ASN A 52 -5.07 7.40 -13.84
C ASN A 52 -4.30 8.69 -14.13
N GLN A 53 -4.30 9.65 -13.21
CA GLN A 53 -3.56 10.90 -13.38
C GLN A 53 -2.04 10.68 -13.44
N LYS A 54 -1.49 9.76 -12.62
CA LYS A 54 -0.06 9.43 -12.65
C LYS A 54 0.34 8.71 -13.95
N LEU A 55 -0.48 7.82 -14.47
CA LEU A 55 -0.20 7.12 -15.74
C LEU A 55 -0.36 8.03 -16.96
N ASP A 56 -1.25 9.02 -16.89
CA ASP A 56 -1.47 9.99 -17.96
C ASP A 56 -0.40 11.11 -17.99
N ASP A 57 0.34 11.29 -16.89
CA ASP A 57 1.38 12.31 -16.79
C ASP A 57 2.64 11.89 -17.54
N THR A 58 2.87 12.48 -18.71
CA THR A 58 4.04 12.27 -19.57
C THR A 58 5.15 13.29 -19.37
N SER A 59 5.06 14.14 -18.33
CA SER A 59 6.02 15.24 -18.10
C SER A 59 7.46 14.79 -17.81
N GLY A 60 7.64 13.55 -17.33
CA GLY A 60 8.91 13.00 -16.89
C GLY A 60 9.47 13.60 -15.58
N ASN A 61 8.71 14.48 -14.93
CA ASN A 61 9.09 15.15 -13.69
C ASN A 61 8.46 14.49 -12.44
N GLN A 62 7.93 13.28 -12.56
CA GLN A 62 7.30 12.59 -11.46
C GLN A 62 8.34 12.10 -10.45
N THR A 63 8.21 12.50 -9.20
CA THR A 63 8.98 11.96 -8.07
C THR A 63 8.34 10.71 -7.47
N GLN A 64 7.05 10.48 -7.77
CA GLN A 64 6.28 9.32 -7.35
C GLN A 64 5.53 8.74 -8.55
N THR A 65 5.44 7.43 -8.59
CA THR A 65 4.72 6.69 -9.64
C THR A 65 3.26 6.43 -9.24
N ALA A 66 2.51 5.71 -10.09
CA ALA A 66 1.18 5.21 -9.72
C ALA A 66 1.22 4.08 -8.66
N ALA A 67 2.40 3.61 -8.26
CA ALA A 67 2.59 2.48 -7.34
C ALA A 67 1.91 2.69 -5.97
N GLN A 68 1.94 3.91 -5.45
CA GLN A 68 1.25 4.26 -4.19
C GLN A 68 -0.26 4.07 -4.27
N GLY A 69 -0.87 4.38 -5.41
CA GLY A 69 -2.30 4.13 -5.63
C GLY A 69 -2.63 2.64 -5.67
N TYR A 70 -1.83 1.83 -6.33
CA TYR A 70 -1.97 0.37 -6.32
C TYR A 70 -1.79 -0.21 -4.93
N ASN A 71 -0.83 0.29 -4.16
CA ASN A 71 -0.66 -0.10 -2.76
C ASN A 71 -1.90 0.24 -1.92
N GLY A 72 -2.49 1.41 -2.12
CA GLY A 72 -3.75 1.80 -1.47
C GLY A 72 -4.92 0.89 -1.83
N LEU A 73 -5.07 0.50 -3.11
CA LEU A 73 -6.08 -0.47 -3.54
C LEU A 73 -5.87 -1.83 -2.85
N ALA A 74 -4.63 -2.30 -2.78
CA ALA A 74 -4.29 -3.56 -2.12
C ALA A 74 -4.64 -3.55 -0.63
N VAL A 75 -4.39 -2.45 0.08
CA VAL A 75 -4.77 -2.29 1.49
C VAL A 75 -6.29 -2.37 1.66
N CYS A 76 -7.08 -1.74 0.78
CA CYS A 76 -8.54 -1.87 0.78
C CYS A 76 -8.97 -3.32 0.55
N ASP A 77 -8.36 -4.01 -0.42
CA ASP A 77 -8.65 -5.42 -0.73
C ASP A 77 -8.35 -6.34 0.46
N MET A 78 -7.20 -6.15 1.10
CA MET A 78 -6.85 -6.92 2.30
C MET A 78 -7.83 -6.69 3.46
N ALA A 79 -8.29 -5.46 3.65
CA ALA A 79 -9.25 -5.12 4.70
C ALA A 79 -10.62 -5.80 4.49
N GLU A 80 -10.99 -6.03 3.23
CA GLU A 80 -12.23 -6.71 2.85
C GLU A 80 -12.06 -8.24 2.64
N GLY A 81 -10.85 -8.77 2.83
CA GLY A 81 -10.55 -10.19 2.68
C GLY A 81 -10.33 -10.66 1.23
N ASN A 82 -10.18 -9.74 0.30
CA ASN A 82 -9.97 -10.01 -1.12
C ASN A 82 -8.46 -10.16 -1.43
N TYR A 83 -7.82 -11.15 -0.83
CA TYR A 83 -6.35 -11.27 -0.86
C TYR A 83 -5.75 -11.51 -2.24
N ASP A 84 -6.45 -12.21 -3.13
CA ASP A 84 -5.98 -12.42 -4.51
C ASP A 84 -5.95 -11.10 -5.28
N SER A 85 -7.01 -10.28 -5.16
CA SER A 85 -7.06 -8.94 -5.74
C SER A 85 -5.99 -8.03 -5.15
N ALA A 86 -5.74 -8.13 -3.83
CA ALA A 86 -4.66 -7.39 -3.18
C ALA A 86 -3.30 -7.74 -3.79
N LEU A 87 -3.00 -9.02 -3.99
CA LEU A 87 -1.75 -9.47 -4.61
C LEU A 87 -1.60 -9.01 -6.07
N GLU A 88 -2.69 -8.98 -6.85
CA GLU A 88 -2.69 -8.42 -8.21
C GLU A 88 -2.35 -6.91 -8.21
N ASN A 89 -2.96 -6.14 -7.31
CA ASN A 89 -2.65 -4.72 -7.15
C ASN A 89 -1.20 -4.51 -6.68
N ILE A 90 -0.72 -5.29 -5.72
CA ILE A 90 0.68 -5.23 -5.26
C ILE A 90 1.64 -5.52 -6.42
N SER A 91 1.39 -6.56 -7.21
CA SER A 91 2.21 -6.91 -8.37
C SER A 91 2.24 -5.78 -9.41
N SER A 92 1.10 -5.14 -9.67
CA SER A 92 1.01 -3.98 -10.55
C SER A 92 1.84 -2.81 -10.01
N GLY A 93 1.75 -2.53 -8.71
CA GLY A 93 2.55 -1.51 -8.06
C GLY A 93 4.06 -1.79 -8.14
N ILE A 94 4.49 -3.00 -7.81
CA ILE A 94 5.91 -3.41 -7.87
C ILE A 94 6.50 -3.22 -9.27
N SER A 95 5.72 -3.48 -10.33
CA SER A 95 6.20 -3.39 -11.71
C SER A 95 6.61 -1.96 -12.14
N ILE A 96 6.14 -0.94 -11.42
CA ILE A 96 6.35 0.48 -11.74
C ILE A 96 6.90 1.31 -10.58
N ALA A 97 7.09 0.69 -9.41
CA ALA A 97 7.54 1.38 -8.20
C ALA A 97 8.95 1.94 -8.34
N SER A 98 9.16 3.14 -7.80
CA SER A 98 10.50 3.64 -7.48
C SER A 98 11.08 2.94 -6.25
N ASP A 99 12.39 3.10 -6.02
CA ASP A 99 13.05 2.46 -4.87
C ASP A 99 12.40 2.84 -3.52
N ASP A 100 11.96 4.10 -3.38
CA ASP A 100 11.29 4.60 -2.17
C ASP A 100 9.90 4.01 -1.96
N GLU A 101 9.23 3.58 -3.04
CA GLU A 101 7.88 3.01 -3.01
C GLU A 101 7.89 1.48 -2.83
N MET A 102 9.00 0.84 -3.22
CA MET A 102 9.14 -0.61 -3.26
C MET A 102 8.97 -1.27 -1.89
N GLN A 103 9.54 -0.68 -0.85
CA GLN A 103 9.56 -1.26 0.49
C GLN A 103 8.16 -1.55 1.02
N SER A 104 7.23 -0.61 0.93
CA SER A 104 5.86 -0.77 1.44
C SER A 104 5.07 -1.83 0.65
N LEU A 105 5.28 -1.92 -0.67
CA LEU A 105 4.64 -2.93 -1.51
C LEU A 105 5.11 -4.34 -1.17
N LEU A 106 6.43 -4.53 -1.03
CA LEU A 106 7.00 -5.83 -0.69
C LEU A 106 6.58 -6.28 0.72
N PHE A 107 6.48 -5.36 1.68
CA PHE A 107 5.97 -5.70 3.01
C PHE A 107 4.49 -6.10 2.96
N ASN A 108 3.66 -5.35 2.22
CA ASN A 108 2.25 -5.70 2.04
C ASN A 108 2.04 -7.01 1.28
N GLU A 109 2.99 -7.41 0.40
CA GLU A 109 2.97 -8.73 -0.23
C GLU A 109 3.08 -9.85 0.80
N ILE A 110 3.98 -9.73 1.76
CA ILE A 110 4.14 -10.67 2.87
C ILE A 110 2.83 -10.77 3.66
N VAL A 111 2.28 -9.63 4.07
CA VAL A 111 1.04 -9.54 4.85
C VAL A 111 -0.14 -10.17 4.09
N ALA A 112 -0.23 -9.97 2.77
CA ALA A 112 -1.30 -10.54 1.96
C ALA A 112 -1.24 -12.07 1.91
N TYR A 113 -0.05 -12.67 1.73
CA TYR A 113 0.12 -14.11 1.78
C TYR A 113 -0.16 -14.69 3.17
N GLU A 114 0.26 -13.99 4.22
CA GLU A 114 -0.01 -14.37 5.60
C GLU A 114 -1.52 -14.40 5.91
N LYS A 115 -2.23 -13.36 5.53
CA LYS A 115 -3.71 -13.29 5.67
C LYS A 115 -4.42 -14.35 4.85
N LYS A 116 -3.85 -14.75 3.73
CA LYS A 116 -4.31 -15.88 2.90
C LYS A 116 -3.99 -17.24 3.53
N LEU A 117 -3.25 -17.26 4.65
CA LEU A 117 -2.74 -18.44 5.34
C LEU A 117 -1.71 -19.24 4.53
N ASP A 118 -1.11 -18.64 3.51
CA ASP A 118 0.02 -19.19 2.77
C ASP A 118 1.34 -18.80 3.45
N PHE A 119 1.57 -19.37 4.60
CA PHE A 119 2.74 -19.05 5.43
C PHE A 119 4.07 -19.43 4.78
N SER A 120 4.07 -20.45 3.90
CA SER A 120 5.28 -20.84 3.17
C SER A 120 5.74 -19.73 2.22
N THR A 121 4.83 -19.25 1.38
CA THR A 121 5.13 -18.16 0.45
C THR A 121 5.42 -16.85 1.20
N ALA A 122 4.66 -16.56 2.26
CA ALA A 122 4.93 -15.39 3.11
C ALA A 122 6.35 -15.43 3.69
N GLN A 123 6.81 -16.59 4.17
CA GLN A 123 8.17 -16.75 4.69
C GLN A 123 9.25 -16.53 3.61
N GLU A 124 9.07 -17.09 2.41
CA GLU A 124 10.01 -16.86 1.29
C GLU A 124 10.14 -15.39 0.94
N LYS A 125 9.00 -14.67 0.89
CA LYS A 125 8.97 -13.22 0.66
C LYS A 125 9.63 -12.46 1.81
N ALA A 126 9.37 -12.82 3.06
CA ALA A 126 9.96 -12.19 4.23
C ALA A 126 11.49 -12.39 4.29
N VAL A 127 12.01 -13.56 3.95
CA VAL A 127 13.47 -13.79 3.83
C VAL A 127 14.09 -12.84 2.81
N SER A 128 13.47 -12.71 1.64
CA SER A 128 13.93 -11.81 0.57
C SER A 128 13.88 -10.35 1.02
N TYR A 129 12.78 -9.95 1.67
CA TYR A 129 12.59 -8.60 2.18
C TYR A 129 13.64 -8.20 3.22
N VAL A 130 13.86 -9.04 4.25
CA VAL A 130 14.86 -8.78 5.31
C VAL A 130 16.28 -8.72 4.74
N GLY A 131 16.55 -9.47 3.66
CA GLY A 131 17.82 -9.38 2.94
C GLY A 131 18.04 -8.02 2.26
N MET A 132 16.96 -7.37 1.78
CA MET A 132 16.99 -6.05 1.16
C MET A 132 16.95 -4.90 2.17
N TYR A 133 16.19 -5.09 3.25
CA TYR A 133 15.95 -4.07 4.28
C TYR A 133 16.31 -4.60 5.69
N PRO A 134 17.61 -4.85 5.96
CA PRO A 134 18.05 -5.48 7.20
C PRO A 134 17.81 -4.62 8.46
N GLU A 135 17.57 -3.32 8.29
CA GLU A 135 17.28 -2.39 9.39
C GLU A 135 15.80 -2.40 9.82
N ASP A 136 14.95 -3.12 9.08
CA ASP A 136 13.51 -3.22 9.40
C ASP A 136 13.27 -4.30 10.47
N GLU A 137 13.28 -3.86 11.74
CA GLU A 137 13.07 -4.73 12.88
C GLU A 137 11.68 -5.37 12.93
N GLU A 138 10.67 -4.72 12.38
CA GLU A 138 9.30 -5.25 12.31
C GLU A 138 9.25 -6.44 11.36
N ALA A 139 9.85 -6.30 10.18
CA ALA A 139 9.96 -7.40 9.22
C ALA A 139 10.80 -8.58 9.74
N ALA A 140 11.86 -8.31 10.52
CA ALA A 140 12.64 -9.36 11.14
C ALA A 140 11.80 -10.18 12.16
N LYS A 141 10.96 -9.53 12.97
CA LYS A 141 10.04 -10.19 13.90
C LYS A 141 8.96 -10.99 13.15
N GLU A 142 8.45 -10.44 12.05
CA GLU A 142 7.49 -11.12 11.19
C GLU A 142 8.08 -12.40 10.58
N LEU A 143 9.32 -12.33 10.11
CA LEU A 143 10.03 -13.53 9.62
C LEU A 143 10.18 -14.60 10.71
N ASP A 144 10.51 -14.22 11.94
CA ASP A 144 10.62 -15.18 13.05
C ASP A 144 9.27 -15.82 13.38
N PHE A 145 8.19 -15.04 13.34
CA PHE A 145 6.82 -15.56 13.47
C PHE A 145 6.50 -16.59 12.37
N LEU A 146 6.77 -16.25 11.11
CA LEU A 146 6.50 -17.11 9.95
C LEU A 146 7.32 -18.42 10.02
N LYS A 147 8.59 -18.37 10.42
CA LYS A 147 9.40 -19.57 10.67
C LYS A 147 8.77 -20.49 11.70
N SER A 148 8.18 -19.94 12.76
CA SER A 148 7.49 -20.73 13.78
C SER A 148 6.25 -21.44 13.25
N ARG A 149 5.58 -20.85 12.24
CA ARG A 149 4.38 -21.41 11.60
C ARG A 149 4.70 -22.50 10.59
N THR A 150 5.82 -22.40 9.89
CA THR A 150 6.25 -23.38 8.88
C THR A 150 7.09 -24.51 9.45
N GLY A 151 7.49 -24.44 10.73
CA GLY A 151 8.37 -25.40 11.37
C GLY A 151 9.83 -25.29 10.96
N SER A 152 10.23 -24.21 10.28
CA SER A 152 11.58 -23.94 9.79
C SER A 152 12.41 -23.21 10.86
N ASN A 153 12.61 -23.83 12.04
CA ASN A 153 13.44 -23.29 13.10
C ASN A 153 14.90 -23.77 12.92
N GLU A 154 15.57 -23.33 11.83
CA GLU A 154 17.02 -23.45 11.68
C GLU A 154 17.65 -22.13 11.26
#